data_5b16245ef4e08663a718463d316ddaab
#
_entry.id   5b16245ef4e08663a718463d316ddaab
#
_cell.length_a   1.000
_cell.length_b   1.000
_cell.length_c   1.000
_cell.angle_alpha   90.00
_cell.angle_beta   90.00
_cell.angle_gamma   90.00
#
_symmetry.space_group_name_H-M   'P 1'
#
loop_
_entity.id
_entity.type
_entity.pdbx_description
1 polymer ?
#
loop_
_entity_poly.entity_id
_entity_poly.type
_entity_poly.pdbx_seq_one_letter_code
_entity_poly.pdbx_strand_id
1 'polypeptide(L)'
;MYLGAAIAIDLFDAVSPAGVAWLRIAGAALVLLIVVRPGRAAWQWSRLRLAGVFGLMTAAMNIAFYLALDRLPLGTTVALEFLGPIAVAAAGSRTRRDVAALFAAVIGVALIVDVHWSGSVLGVVLALVAAACWAGYILLGRRVAVRGAGIEDLTTGFVVAAIVTSPLALTVVPAVKAGENVWWLILLALGLGVLSTAVPYALDQVVLRSVGPARFAVLLALLPVTAAVVGFIALRQVPALTELLGILAVAGAILVQAGGR
;
A
#
# COMPACT_ATOMS: atom_id res chain seq x y z
N MET A 1 -2.82 9.09 -3.41
CA MET A 1 -1.91 8.06 -2.89
C MET A 1 -0.56 8.10 -3.60
N TYR A 2 -0.47 7.88 -4.91
CA TYR A 2 0.83 7.78 -5.63
C TYR A 2 1.60 9.09 -5.80
N LEU A 3 0.95 10.25 -5.83
CA LEU A 3 1.65 11.54 -5.73
C LEU A 3 2.47 11.64 -4.43
N GLY A 4 1.91 11.18 -3.31
CA GLY A 4 2.68 11.12 -2.08
C GLY A 4 3.79 10.07 -2.10
N ALA A 5 3.62 8.95 -2.82
CA ALA A 5 4.70 7.99 -3.02
C ALA A 5 5.82 8.58 -3.92
N ALA A 6 5.47 9.34 -4.96
CA ALA A 6 6.45 10.04 -5.79
C ALA A 6 7.26 11.06 -4.97
N ILE A 7 6.58 11.91 -4.18
CA ILE A 7 7.26 12.84 -3.25
C ILE A 7 8.17 12.09 -2.27
N ALA A 8 7.74 10.91 -1.81
CA ALA A 8 8.53 10.11 -0.89
C ALA A 8 9.81 9.54 -1.51
N ILE A 9 9.79 9.22 -2.81
CA ILE A 9 10.98 8.74 -3.54
C ILE A 9 12.05 9.83 -3.59
N ASP A 10 11.66 11.08 -3.86
CA ASP A 10 12.59 12.22 -3.88
C ASP A 10 13.27 12.46 -2.52
N LEU A 11 12.73 11.87 -1.46
CA LEU A 11 13.29 12.00 -0.10
C LEU A 11 14.19 10.84 0.31
N PHE A 12 14.32 9.81 -0.51
CA PHE A 12 15.13 8.64 -0.18
C PHE A 12 16.64 8.97 -0.08
N ASP A 13 17.07 10.07 -0.72
CA ASP A 13 18.43 10.57 -0.60
C ASP A 13 18.72 11.19 0.79
N ALA A 14 17.69 11.80 1.40
CA ALA A 14 17.81 12.44 2.72
C ALA A 14 17.41 11.48 3.85
N VAL A 15 16.36 10.70 3.66
CA VAL A 15 15.80 9.79 4.67
C VAL A 15 15.63 8.40 4.06
N SER A 16 16.15 7.38 4.74
CA SER A 16 16.04 6.01 4.24
C SER A 16 14.57 5.63 3.92
N PRO A 17 14.32 4.76 2.92
CA PRO A 17 12.96 4.31 2.57
C PRO A 17 12.18 3.75 3.76
N ALA A 18 12.85 3.02 4.67
CA ALA A 18 12.24 2.51 5.90
C ALA A 18 11.84 3.64 6.86
N GLY A 19 12.67 4.68 6.97
CA GLY A 19 12.38 5.89 7.75
C GLY A 19 11.20 6.65 7.19
N VAL A 20 11.13 6.85 5.88
CA VAL A 20 9.99 7.49 5.21
C VAL A 20 8.71 6.68 5.41
N ALA A 21 8.76 5.34 5.29
CA ALA A 21 7.63 4.47 5.57
C ALA A 21 7.13 4.62 7.02
N TRP A 22 8.05 4.67 7.99
CA TRP A 22 7.71 4.87 9.39
C TRP A 22 7.10 6.25 9.65
N LEU A 23 7.70 7.34 9.13
CA LEU A 23 7.17 8.71 9.23
C LEU A 23 5.74 8.78 8.70
N ARG A 24 5.46 8.13 7.58
CA ARG A 24 4.11 8.04 7.00
C ARG A 24 3.12 7.33 7.94
N ILE A 25 3.53 6.20 8.54
CA ILE A 25 2.69 5.42 9.47
C ILE A 25 2.44 6.23 10.74
N ALA A 26 3.49 6.84 11.31
CA ALA A 26 3.41 7.64 12.52
C ALA A 26 2.56 8.91 12.30
N GLY A 27 2.75 9.60 11.17
CA GLY A 27 1.94 10.75 10.79
C GLY A 27 0.46 10.40 10.62
N ALA A 28 0.16 9.29 9.96
CA ALA A 28 -1.21 8.81 9.82
C ALA A 28 -1.83 8.45 11.18
N ALA A 29 -1.08 7.74 12.04
CA ALA A 29 -1.53 7.38 13.40
C ALA A 29 -1.86 8.62 14.22
N LEU A 30 -1.00 9.63 14.19
CA LEU A 30 -1.20 10.89 14.91
C LEU A 30 -2.43 11.64 14.42
N VAL A 31 -2.56 11.82 13.10
CA VAL A 31 -3.70 12.54 12.52
C VAL A 31 -5.01 11.80 12.79
N LEU A 32 -5.05 10.48 12.56
CA LEU A 32 -6.23 9.68 12.85
C LEU A 32 -6.60 9.72 14.34
N LEU A 33 -5.61 9.67 15.23
CA LEU A 33 -5.85 9.74 16.69
C LEU A 33 -6.50 11.08 17.09
N ILE A 34 -6.05 12.19 16.51
CA ILE A 34 -6.58 13.53 16.79
C ILE A 34 -7.98 13.71 16.20
N VAL A 35 -8.20 13.23 14.96
CA VAL A 35 -9.46 13.43 14.23
C VAL A 35 -10.55 12.45 14.71
N VAL A 36 -10.23 11.17 14.81
CA VAL A 36 -11.20 10.11 15.12
C VAL A 36 -11.49 10.04 16.62
N ARG A 37 -10.48 10.30 17.46
CA ARG A 37 -10.57 10.26 18.94
C ARG A 37 -11.23 8.96 19.44
N PRO A 38 -10.61 7.79 19.16
CA PRO A 38 -11.23 6.50 19.48
C PRO A 38 -11.59 6.39 20.96
N GLY A 39 -12.83 5.94 21.23
CA GLY A 39 -13.34 5.78 22.57
C GLY A 39 -12.62 4.67 23.35
N ARG A 40 -12.84 4.61 24.69
CA ARG A 40 -12.21 3.59 25.56
C ARG A 40 -12.45 2.16 25.10
N ALA A 41 -13.61 1.89 24.48
CA ALA A 41 -13.96 0.58 23.96
C ALA A 41 -13.03 0.11 22.82
N ALA A 42 -12.46 1.04 22.02
CA ALA A 42 -11.53 0.71 20.93
C ALA A 42 -10.18 0.17 21.47
N TRP A 43 -9.82 0.51 22.70
CA TRP A 43 -8.59 0.09 23.38
C TRP A 43 -8.74 -1.19 24.20
N GLN A 44 -9.93 -1.78 24.25
CA GLN A 44 -10.12 -3.08 24.90
C GLN A 44 -9.32 -4.17 24.20
N TRP A 45 -8.72 -5.08 24.97
CA TRP A 45 -7.82 -6.11 24.48
C TRP A 45 -8.40 -6.96 23.35
N SER A 46 -9.69 -7.29 23.43
CA SER A 46 -10.40 -8.08 22.42
C SER A 46 -10.47 -7.39 21.05
N ARG A 47 -10.64 -6.05 21.01
CA ARG A 47 -10.63 -5.24 19.80
C ARG A 47 -9.20 -4.92 19.37
N LEU A 48 -8.36 -4.50 20.32
CA LEU A 48 -6.99 -4.06 20.08
C LEU A 48 -6.14 -5.14 19.43
N ARG A 49 -6.33 -6.42 19.78
CA ARG A 49 -5.60 -7.52 19.12
C ARG A 49 -5.88 -7.57 17.61
N LEU A 50 -7.16 -7.51 17.21
CA LEU A 50 -7.50 -7.56 15.79
C LEU A 50 -7.06 -6.29 15.07
N ALA A 51 -7.32 -5.13 15.65
CA ALA A 51 -6.90 -3.83 15.14
C ALA A 51 -5.36 -3.75 15.03
N GLY A 52 -4.64 -4.23 16.04
CA GLY A 52 -3.18 -4.26 16.06
C GLY A 52 -2.58 -5.17 14.99
N VAL A 53 -3.11 -6.38 14.81
CA VAL A 53 -2.67 -7.29 13.74
C VAL A 53 -2.96 -6.67 12.37
N PHE A 54 -4.12 -6.05 12.20
CA PHE A 54 -4.47 -5.32 10.98
C PHE A 54 -3.52 -4.15 10.72
N GLY A 55 -3.22 -3.34 11.74
CA GLY A 55 -2.27 -2.23 11.65
C GLY A 55 -0.84 -2.70 11.34
N LEU A 56 -0.36 -3.77 11.99
CA LEU A 56 0.95 -4.35 11.73
C LEU A 56 1.06 -4.93 10.32
N MET A 57 0.00 -5.58 9.82
CA MET A 57 -0.05 -6.06 8.44
C MET A 57 0.05 -4.89 7.46
N THR A 58 -0.68 -3.79 7.74
CA THR A 58 -0.63 -2.56 6.94
C THR A 58 0.75 -1.90 7.00
N ALA A 59 1.39 -1.88 8.17
CA ALA A 59 2.74 -1.35 8.31
C ALA A 59 3.77 -2.19 7.55
N ALA A 60 3.73 -3.51 7.68
CA ALA A 60 4.61 -4.42 6.95
C ALA A 60 4.45 -4.25 5.42
N MET A 61 3.21 -4.14 4.94
CA MET A 61 2.90 -3.82 3.55
C MET A 61 3.58 -2.51 3.11
N ASN A 62 3.38 -1.43 3.86
CA ASN A 62 3.95 -0.13 3.52
C ASN A 62 5.49 -0.12 3.56
N ILE A 63 6.10 -0.75 4.55
CA ILE A 63 7.56 -0.83 4.68
C ILE A 63 8.14 -1.61 3.49
N ALA A 64 7.58 -2.79 3.19
CA ALA A 64 8.02 -3.60 2.06
C ALA A 64 7.83 -2.86 0.73
N PHE A 65 6.72 -2.15 0.55
CA PHE A 65 6.43 -1.33 -0.62
C PHE A 65 7.48 -0.21 -0.82
N TYR A 66 7.82 0.55 0.23
CA TYR A 66 8.81 1.63 0.13
C TYR A 66 10.22 1.10 -0.11
N LEU A 67 10.57 -0.03 0.50
CA LEU A 67 11.84 -0.71 0.21
C LEU A 67 11.90 -1.26 -1.21
N ALA A 68 10.75 -1.63 -1.80
CA ALA A 68 10.66 -2.02 -3.20
C ALA A 68 10.79 -0.80 -4.13
N LEU A 69 10.14 0.34 -3.78
CA LEU A 69 10.21 1.60 -4.55
C LEU A 69 11.63 2.18 -4.66
N ASP A 70 12.47 1.92 -3.68
CA ASP A 70 13.90 2.26 -3.71
C ASP A 70 14.67 1.51 -4.82
N ARG A 71 14.08 0.44 -5.36
CA ARG A 71 14.74 -0.51 -6.26
C ARG A 71 14.03 -0.72 -7.59
N LEU A 72 12.75 -0.38 -7.66
CA LEU A 72 11.89 -0.61 -8.81
C LEU A 72 11.10 0.66 -9.16
N PRO A 73 10.76 0.87 -10.44
CA PRO A 73 9.86 1.93 -10.85
C PRO A 73 8.50 1.84 -10.14
N LEU A 74 7.86 3.00 -9.94
CA LEU A 74 6.58 3.11 -9.21
C LEU A 74 5.48 2.24 -9.86
N GLY A 75 5.33 2.30 -11.19
CA GLY A 75 4.32 1.52 -11.91
C GLY A 75 4.52 0.02 -11.74
N THR A 76 5.76 -0.44 -11.86
CA THR A 76 6.17 -1.84 -11.67
C THR A 76 5.89 -2.33 -10.26
N THR A 77 6.31 -1.57 -9.26
CA THR A 77 6.11 -1.93 -7.84
C THR A 77 4.62 -2.08 -7.53
N VAL A 78 3.80 -1.14 -7.99
CA VAL A 78 2.34 -1.17 -7.81
C VAL A 78 1.72 -2.36 -8.55
N ALA A 79 2.13 -2.65 -9.78
CA ALA A 79 1.61 -3.78 -10.54
C ALA A 79 1.90 -5.13 -9.84
N LEU A 80 3.11 -5.29 -9.29
CA LEU A 80 3.50 -6.49 -8.52
C LEU A 80 2.69 -6.59 -7.22
N GLU A 81 2.52 -5.48 -6.51
CA GLU A 81 1.75 -5.43 -5.25
C GLU A 81 0.28 -5.83 -5.48
N PHE A 82 -0.29 -5.54 -6.66
CA PHE A 82 -1.66 -5.90 -7.02
C PHE A 82 -1.93 -7.41 -7.14
N LEU A 83 -0.91 -8.24 -7.18
CA LEU A 83 -1.09 -9.69 -7.06
C LEU A 83 -1.81 -10.09 -5.78
N GLY A 84 -1.64 -9.32 -4.70
CA GLY A 84 -2.33 -9.57 -3.43
C GLY A 84 -3.86 -9.51 -3.57
N PRO A 85 -4.45 -8.38 -3.99
CA PRO A 85 -5.88 -8.28 -4.28
C PRO A 85 -6.39 -9.32 -5.28
N ILE A 86 -5.64 -9.59 -6.35
CA ILE A 86 -6.00 -10.60 -7.37
C ILE A 86 -6.05 -11.99 -6.74
N ALA A 87 -5.07 -12.37 -5.92
CA ALA A 87 -5.03 -13.66 -5.25
C ALA A 87 -6.22 -13.84 -4.29
N VAL A 88 -6.56 -12.80 -3.50
CA VAL A 88 -7.72 -12.81 -2.60
C VAL A 88 -9.02 -12.99 -3.38
N ALA A 89 -9.15 -12.26 -4.47
CA ALA A 89 -10.33 -12.35 -5.31
C ALA A 89 -10.44 -13.72 -6.02
N ALA A 90 -9.32 -14.28 -6.51
CA ALA A 90 -9.26 -15.62 -7.10
C ALA A 90 -9.60 -16.73 -6.09
N ALA A 91 -9.11 -16.61 -4.84
CA ALA A 91 -9.42 -17.55 -3.77
C ALA A 91 -10.92 -17.54 -3.37
N GLY A 92 -11.61 -16.42 -3.55
CA GLY A 92 -13.03 -16.23 -3.24
C GLY A 92 -13.99 -16.67 -4.35
N SER A 93 -13.50 -16.97 -5.54
CA SER A 93 -14.32 -17.31 -6.70
C SER A 93 -13.72 -18.52 -7.44
N ARG A 94 -14.60 -19.32 -8.10
CA ARG A 94 -14.19 -20.55 -8.82
C ARG A 94 -14.67 -20.53 -10.28
N THR A 95 -14.80 -19.35 -10.86
CA THR A 95 -15.25 -19.21 -12.23
C THR A 95 -14.08 -19.32 -13.22
N ARG A 96 -14.38 -19.71 -14.48
CA ARG A 96 -13.38 -19.72 -15.56
C ARG A 96 -12.76 -18.33 -15.77
N ARG A 97 -13.51 -17.27 -15.49
CA ARG A 97 -13.03 -15.88 -15.58
C ARG A 97 -11.96 -15.56 -14.54
N ASP A 98 -12.12 -16.07 -13.31
CA ASP A 98 -11.13 -15.86 -12.27
C ASP A 98 -9.82 -16.57 -12.59
N VAL A 99 -9.90 -17.76 -13.17
CA VAL A 99 -8.74 -18.50 -13.66
C VAL A 99 -8.05 -17.72 -14.79
N ALA A 100 -8.82 -17.18 -15.76
CA ALA A 100 -8.28 -16.36 -16.84
C ALA A 100 -7.62 -15.08 -16.31
N ALA A 101 -8.24 -14.42 -15.32
CA ALA A 101 -7.67 -13.24 -14.66
C ALA A 101 -6.35 -13.57 -13.94
N LEU A 102 -6.30 -14.71 -13.23
CA LEU A 102 -5.07 -15.15 -12.57
C LEU A 102 -3.95 -15.41 -13.59
N PHE A 103 -4.25 -16.08 -14.70
CA PHE A 103 -3.27 -16.31 -15.78
C PHE A 103 -2.80 -14.99 -16.40
N ALA A 104 -3.70 -14.05 -16.69
CA ALA A 104 -3.34 -12.74 -17.21
C ALA A 104 -2.43 -11.97 -16.23
N ALA A 105 -2.72 -12.05 -14.92
CA ALA A 105 -1.88 -11.45 -13.89
C ALA A 105 -0.49 -12.09 -13.81
N VAL A 106 -0.41 -13.44 -13.89
CA VAL A 106 0.87 -14.17 -13.88
C VAL A 106 1.71 -13.80 -15.11
N ILE A 107 1.10 -13.74 -16.30
CA ILE A 107 1.77 -13.31 -17.53
C ILE A 107 2.25 -11.84 -17.38
N GLY A 108 1.38 -10.96 -16.89
CA GLY A 108 1.75 -9.56 -16.64
C GLY A 108 2.94 -9.41 -15.72
N VAL A 109 2.97 -10.17 -14.63
CA VAL A 109 4.10 -10.21 -13.70
C VAL A 109 5.36 -10.77 -14.36
N ALA A 110 5.24 -11.85 -15.14
CA ALA A 110 6.38 -12.42 -15.85
C ALA A 110 7.02 -11.40 -16.79
N LEU A 111 6.21 -10.64 -17.55
CA LEU A 111 6.68 -9.56 -18.42
C LEU A 111 7.39 -8.44 -17.67
N ILE A 112 6.90 -8.08 -16.47
CA ILE A 112 7.52 -7.06 -15.61
C ILE A 112 8.84 -7.59 -15.02
N VAL A 113 8.84 -8.81 -14.53
CA VAL A 113 9.99 -9.42 -13.85
C VAL A 113 11.13 -9.66 -14.84
N ASP A 114 10.84 -10.06 -16.06
CA ASP A 114 11.87 -10.30 -17.10
C ASP A 114 12.71 -9.05 -17.34
N VAL A 115 12.10 -7.87 -17.32
CA VAL A 115 12.80 -6.58 -17.47
C VAL A 115 13.69 -6.22 -16.27
N HIS A 116 13.27 -6.59 -15.05
CA HIS A 116 13.93 -6.15 -13.82
C HIS A 116 14.72 -7.26 -13.11
N TRP A 117 14.65 -8.51 -13.58
CA TRP A 117 15.39 -9.64 -12.99
C TRP A 117 16.90 -9.42 -12.97
N SER A 118 17.43 -8.77 -14.00
CA SER A 118 18.83 -8.35 -14.05
C SER A 118 19.17 -7.14 -13.17
N GLY A 119 18.17 -6.39 -12.70
CA GLY A 119 18.32 -5.15 -11.94
C GLY A 119 18.17 -5.30 -10.44
N SER A 120 17.09 -5.88 -9.94
CA SER A 120 16.83 -5.97 -8.50
C SER A 120 15.87 -7.09 -8.11
N VAL A 121 16.41 -8.29 -7.94
CA VAL A 121 15.68 -9.45 -7.36
C VAL A 121 15.06 -9.09 -6.00
N LEU A 122 15.82 -8.38 -5.16
CA LEU A 122 15.33 -7.95 -3.85
C LEU A 122 14.13 -7.01 -3.96
N GLY A 123 14.13 -6.08 -4.93
CA GLY A 123 12.99 -5.20 -5.16
C GLY A 123 11.72 -5.98 -5.51
N VAL A 124 11.83 -6.98 -6.39
CA VAL A 124 10.71 -7.87 -6.77
C VAL A 124 10.22 -8.66 -5.56
N VAL A 125 11.12 -9.26 -4.78
CA VAL A 125 10.76 -10.00 -3.56
C VAL A 125 10.02 -9.10 -2.57
N LEU A 126 10.51 -7.88 -2.34
CA LEU A 126 9.87 -6.92 -1.45
C LEU A 126 8.48 -6.50 -1.95
N ALA A 127 8.30 -6.28 -3.26
CA ALA A 127 7.00 -6.00 -3.85
C ALA A 127 6.01 -7.18 -3.68
N LEU A 128 6.49 -8.43 -3.82
CA LEU A 128 5.69 -9.63 -3.58
C LEU A 128 5.35 -9.81 -2.08
N VAL A 129 6.27 -9.45 -1.17
CA VAL A 129 5.96 -9.39 0.27
C VAL A 129 4.89 -8.35 0.54
N ALA A 130 4.98 -7.16 -0.07
CA ALA A 130 3.93 -6.13 0.03
C ALA A 130 2.59 -6.67 -0.49
N ALA A 131 2.58 -7.38 -1.61
CA ALA A 131 1.39 -8.04 -2.18
C ALA A 131 0.76 -9.05 -1.19
N ALA A 132 1.57 -9.91 -0.58
CA ALA A 132 1.11 -10.86 0.43
C ALA A 132 0.53 -10.16 1.66
N CYS A 133 1.17 -9.09 2.12
CA CYS A 133 0.67 -8.25 3.21
C CYS A 133 -0.64 -7.54 2.82
N TRP A 134 -0.78 -7.10 1.56
CA TRP A 134 -2.04 -6.50 1.10
C TRP A 134 -3.18 -7.52 1.07
N ALA A 135 -2.91 -8.74 0.63
CA ALA A 135 -3.88 -9.83 0.75
C ALA A 135 -4.34 -10.03 2.20
N GLY A 136 -3.38 -10.06 3.15
CA GLY A 136 -3.65 -10.13 4.58
C GLY A 136 -4.48 -8.93 5.08
N TYR A 137 -4.13 -7.71 4.65
CA TYR A 137 -4.89 -6.49 4.92
C TYR A 137 -6.35 -6.60 4.47
N ILE A 138 -6.62 -7.07 3.25
CA ILE A 138 -7.99 -7.24 2.72
C ILE A 138 -8.78 -8.24 3.57
N LEU A 139 -8.18 -9.38 3.91
CA LEU A 139 -8.82 -10.43 4.69
C LEU A 139 -9.11 -9.98 6.13
N LEU A 140 -8.17 -9.30 6.78
CA LEU A 140 -8.32 -8.77 8.13
C LEU A 140 -9.24 -7.56 8.15
N GLY A 141 -9.12 -6.65 7.18
CA GLY A 141 -9.95 -5.45 7.05
C GLY A 141 -11.43 -5.78 6.91
N ARG A 142 -11.77 -6.88 6.21
CA ARG A 142 -13.13 -7.39 6.15
C ARG A 142 -13.66 -7.80 7.54
N ARG A 143 -12.82 -8.44 8.36
CA ARG A 143 -13.20 -8.82 9.74
C ARG A 143 -13.38 -7.60 10.65
N VAL A 144 -12.55 -6.57 10.47
CA VAL A 144 -12.64 -5.29 11.20
C VAL A 144 -13.92 -4.54 10.78
N ALA A 145 -14.20 -4.44 9.49
CA ALA A 145 -15.36 -3.71 8.97
C ALA A 145 -16.70 -4.28 9.42
N VAL A 146 -16.83 -5.62 9.51
CA VAL A 146 -18.06 -6.31 9.93
C VAL A 146 -18.38 -6.05 11.41
N ARG A 147 -17.39 -5.77 12.26
CA ARG A 147 -17.60 -5.50 13.70
C ARG A 147 -18.08 -4.09 14.01
N GLY A 148 -18.27 -3.23 13.01
CA GLY A 148 -19.03 -1.97 13.12
C GLY A 148 -18.24 -0.72 13.52
N ALA A 149 -16.96 -0.82 13.88
CA ALA A 149 -16.16 0.32 14.35
C ALA A 149 -14.91 0.60 13.46
N GLY A 150 -15.03 0.38 12.17
CA GLY A 150 -13.91 0.31 11.21
C GLY A 150 -12.90 1.45 11.26
N ILE A 151 -13.32 2.72 11.44
CA ILE A 151 -12.39 3.85 11.52
C ILE A 151 -11.67 3.92 12.86
N GLU A 152 -12.34 3.59 13.98
CA GLU A 152 -11.71 3.54 15.30
C GLU A 152 -10.67 2.41 15.36
N ASP A 153 -11.02 1.22 14.84
CA ASP A 153 -10.12 0.08 14.80
C ASP A 153 -8.95 0.32 13.82
N LEU A 154 -9.19 1.02 12.70
CA LEU A 154 -8.12 1.52 11.82
C LEU A 154 -7.16 2.42 12.61
N THR A 155 -7.70 3.38 13.35
CA THR A 155 -6.90 4.34 14.14
C THR A 155 -6.05 3.63 15.19
N THR A 156 -6.66 2.77 16.02
CA THR A 156 -5.91 2.02 17.05
C THR A 156 -4.90 1.07 16.44
N GLY A 157 -5.20 0.47 15.29
CA GLY A 157 -4.27 -0.35 14.52
C GLY A 157 -3.05 0.44 14.04
N PHE A 158 -3.24 1.63 13.49
CA PHE A 158 -2.13 2.50 13.10
C PHE A 158 -1.29 2.98 14.29
N VAL A 159 -1.90 3.26 15.44
CA VAL A 159 -1.16 3.61 16.67
C VAL A 159 -0.29 2.43 17.10
N VAL A 160 -0.85 1.22 17.19
CA VAL A 160 -0.07 0.01 17.49
C VAL A 160 1.07 -0.19 16.50
N ALA A 161 0.78 -0.03 15.20
CA ALA A 161 1.79 -0.16 14.14
C ALA A 161 2.92 0.86 14.32
N ALA A 162 2.61 2.14 14.54
CA ALA A 162 3.60 3.19 14.75
C ALA A 162 4.50 2.92 15.97
N ILE A 163 3.91 2.41 17.06
CA ILE A 163 4.66 2.05 18.27
C ILE A 163 5.56 0.83 18.02
N VAL A 164 5.03 -0.25 17.46
CA VAL A 164 5.81 -1.48 17.24
C VAL A 164 6.92 -1.27 16.22
N THR A 165 6.67 -0.45 15.19
CA THR A 165 7.68 -0.12 14.18
C THR A 165 8.57 1.07 14.56
N SER A 166 8.44 1.62 15.76
CA SER A 166 9.24 2.77 16.25
C SER A 166 10.76 2.58 16.19
N PRO A 167 11.34 1.36 16.26
CA PRO A 167 12.77 1.20 16.01
C PRO A 167 13.22 1.73 14.64
N LEU A 168 12.32 1.78 13.64
CA LEU A 168 12.60 2.38 12.33
C LEU A 168 12.80 3.90 12.41
N ALA A 169 12.34 4.56 13.47
CA ALA A 169 12.65 5.98 13.72
C ALA A 169 14.18 6.23 13.80
N LEU A 170 14.94 5.23 14.25
CA LEU A 170 16.40 5.32 14.28
C LEU A 170 17.00 5.54 12.89
N THR A 171 16.33 5.08 11.84
CA THR A 171 16.79 5.29 10.45
C THR A 171 16.56 6.71 9.94
N VAL A 172 15.82 7.55 10.69
CA VAL A 172 15.64 8.99 10.41
C VAL A 172 16.75 9.82 11.08
N VAL A 173 17.39 9.30 12.13
CA VAL A 173 18.43 10.00 12.89
C VAL A 173 19.60 10.49 12.03
N PRO A 174 20.11 9.73 11.03
CA PRO A 174 21.17 10.20 10.16
C PRO A 174 20.81 11.48 9.41
N ALA A 175 19.56 11.61 8.92
CA ALA A 175 19.08 12.82 8.24
C ALA A 175 19.11 14.04 9.18
N VAL A 176 18.66 13.88 10.42
CA VAL A 176 18.72 14.95 11.43
C VAL A 176 20.15 15.35 11.74
N LYS A 177 21.06 14.38 11.86
CA LYS A 177 22.50 14.64 12.09
C LYS A 177 23.18 15.30 10.89
N ALA A 178 22.70 15.03 9.68
CA ALA A 178 23.18 15.67 8.45
C ALA A 178 22.68 17.13 8.30
N GLY A 179 21.84 17.61 9.22
CA GLY A 179 21.34 18.99 9.22
C GLY A 179 19.94 19.18 8.66
N GLU A 180 19.23 18.09 8.36
CA GLU A 180 17.85 18.20 7.93
C GLU A 180 16.98 18.83 9.03
N ASN A 181 16.09 19.72 8.62
CA ASN A 181 15.21 20.44 9.54
C ASN A 181 14.15 19.49 10.14
N VAL A 182 14.17 19.33 11.46
CA VAL A 182 13.22 18.45 12.18
C VAL A 182 11.76 18.86 11.91
N TRP A 183 11.48 20.15 11.81
CA TRP A 183 10.13 20.63 11.48
C TRP A 183 9.70 20.21 10.07
N TRP A 184 10.64 20.21 9.12
CA TRP A 184 10.40 19.70 7.79
C TRP A 184 10.06 18.21 7.81
N LEU A 185 10.80 17.39 8.56
CA LEU A 185 10.51 15.96 8.71
C LEU A 185 9.15 15.71 9.36
N ILE A 186 8.74 16.54 10.32
CA ILE A 186 7.41 16.48 10.93
C ILE A 186 6.32 16.82 9.90
N LEU A 187 6.48 17.92 9.16
CA LEU A 187 5.53 18.31 8.09
C LEU A 187 5.41 17.23 7.03
N LEU A 188 6.52 16.63 6.67
CA LEU A 188 6.60 15.50 5.76
C LEU A 188 5.82 14.29 6.29
N ALA A 189 6.06 13.90 7.54
CA ALA A 189 5.37 12.80 8.19
C ALA A 189 3.85 13.02 8.19
N LEU A 190 3.41 14.24 8.55
CA LEU A 190 2.00 14.61 8.55
C LEU A 190 1.42 14.65 7.13
N GLY A 191 2.12 15.27 6.19
CA GLY A 191 1.68 15.37 4.79
C GLY A 191 1.54 13.99 4.13
N LEU A 192 2.57 13.16 4.22
CA LEU A 192 2.53 11.79 3.71
C LEU A 192 1.50 10.93 4.47
N GLY A 193 1.44 11.09 5.79
CA GLY A 193 0.47 10.40 6.63
C GLY A 193 -0.97 10.73 6.25
N VAL A 194 -1.29 11.98 5.97
CA VAL A 194 -2.62 12.41 5.54
C VAL A 194 -2.89 12.00 4.09
N LEU A 195 -2.06 12.46 3.14
CA LEU A 195 -2.34 12.34 1.71
C LEU A 195 -2.18 10.92 1.18
N SER A 196 -1.23 10.17 1.72
CA SER A 196 -0.93 8.83 1.23
C SER A 196 -1.50 7.70 2.08
N THR A 197 -2.00 8.00 3.26
CA THR A 197 -2.48 6.97 4.20
C THR A 197 -3.85 7.31 4.78
N ALA A 198 -3.97 8.30 5.66
CA ALA A 198 -5.21 8.54 6.39
C ALA A 198 -6.41 8.77 5.46
N VAL A 199 -6.29 9.68 4.50
CA VAL A 199 -7.36 9.98 3.54
C VAL A 199 -7.66 8.79 2.62
N PRO A 200 -6.69 8.16 1.92
CA PRO A 200 -6.99 7.01 1.07
C PRO A 200 -7.65 5.85 1.82
N TYR A 201 -7.11 5.44 2.96
CA TYR A 201 -7.68 4.31 3.71
C TYR A 201 -9.06 4.62 4.32
N ALA A 202 -9.31 5.87 4.73
CA ALA A 202 -10.64 6.30 5.15
C ALA A 202 -11.63 6.27 3.98
N LEU A 203 -11.23 6.75 2.80
CA LEU A 203 -12.04 6.70 1.58
C LEU A 203 -12.30 5.25 1.15
N ASP A 204 -11.31 4.37 1.21
CA ASP A 204 -11.47 2.95 0.91
C ASP A 204 -12.57 2.32 1.78
N GLN A 205 -12.62 2.65 3.08
CA GLN A 205 -13.68 2.17 3.97
C GLN A 205 -15.07 2.70 3.57
N VAL A 206 -15.16 3.95 3.13
CA VAL A 206 -16.43 4.55 2.66
C VAL A 206 -16.86 3.95 1.34
N VAL A 207 -15.94 3.84 0.37
CA VAL A 207 -16.22 3.31 -0.97
C VAL A 207 -16.59 1.83 -0.90
N LEU A 208 -15.87 1.02 -0.12
CA LEU A 208 -16.21 -0.39 0.10
C LEU A 208 -17.63 -0.59 0.62
N ARG A 209 -18.10 0.32 1.50
CA ARG A 209 -19.46 0.29 2.02
C ARG A 209 -20.52 0.71 0.99
N SER A 210 -20.19 1.68 0.13
CA SER A 210 -21.17 2.34 -0.75
C SER A 210 -21.34 1.67 -2.11
N VAL A 211 -20.25 1.20 -2.76
CA VAL A 211 -20.31 0.69 -4.13
C VAL A 211 -20.26 -0.83 -4.25
N GLY A 212 -19.91 -1.49 -3.15
CA GLY A 212 -19.71 -2.95 -3.11
C GLY A 212 -18.41 -3.43 -3.74
N PRO A 213 -18.04 -4.71 -3.50
CA PRO A 213 -16.72 -5.25 -3.84
C PRO A 213 -16.38 -5.21 -5.34
N ALA A 214 -17.37 -5.49 -6.21
CA ALA A 214 -17.13 -5.57 -7.66
C ALA A 214 -16.77 -4.21 -8.26
N ARG A 215 -17.55 -3.16 -7.93
CA ARG A 215 -17.25 -1.79 -8.40
C ARG A 215 -15.97 -1.24 -7.78
N PHE A 216 -15.69 -1.58 -6.53
CA PHE A 216 -14.44 -1.23 -5.88
C PHE A 216 -13.25 -1.85 -6.60
N ALA A 217 -13.33 -3.12 -7.00
CA ALA A 217 -12.27 -3.78 -7.76
C ALA A 217 -12.02 -3.12 -9.13
N VAL A 218 -13.07 -2.64 -9.82
CA VAL A 218 -12.90 -1.86 -11.07
C VAL A 218 -12.11 -0.56 -10.82
N LEU A 219 -12.41 0.15 -9.72
CA LEU A 219 -11.68 1.36 -9.35
C LEU A 219 -10.21 1.04 -9.02
N LEU A 220 -9.97 -0.06 -8.31
CA LEU A 220 -8.61 -0.51 -8.01
C LEU A 220 -7.81 -0.84 -9.28
N ALA A 221 -8.44 -1.36 -10.35
CA ALA A 221 -7.75 -1.68 -11.61
C ALA A 221 -7.07 -0.47 -12.26
N LEU A 222 -7.52 0.75 -11.94
CA LEU A 222 -6.90 1.98 -12.42
C LEU A 222 -5.61 2.33 -11.68
N LEU A 223 -5.35 1.75 -10.51
CA LEU A 223 -4.22 2.11 -9.67
C LEU A 223 -2.85 1.80 -10.32
N PRO A 224 -2.59 0.62 -10.91
CA PRO A 224 -1.32 0.36 -11.58
C PRO A 224 -1.07 1.32 -12.74
N VAL A 225 -2.13 1.63 -13.51
CA VAL A 225 -2.04 2.57 -14.63
C VAL A 225 -1.78 3.99 -14.14
N THR A 226 -2.50 4.44 -13.10
CA THR A 226 -2.26 5.76 -12.51
C THR A 226 -0.88 5.87 -11.85
N ALA A 227 -0.36 4.77 -11.28
CA ALA A 227 1.00 4.73 -10.74
C ALA A 227 2.05 4.88 -11.84
N ALA A 228 1.88 4.18 -12.98
CA ALA A 228 2.76 4.32 -14.14
C ALA A 228 2.74 5.75 -14.71
N VAL A 229 1.55 6.36 -14.82
CA VAL A 229 1.39 7.76 -15.28
C VAL A 229 2.08 8.72 -14.31
N VAL A 230 1.90 8.56 -13.00
CA VAL A 230 2.57 9.39 -11.99
C VAL A 230 4.08 9.19 -12.04
N GLY A 231 4.55 7.94 -12.17
CA GLY A 231 5.97 7.62 -12.34
C GLY A 231 6.58 8.32 -13.57
N PHE A 232 5.84 8.30 -14.69
CA PHE A 232 6.28 8.96 -15.92
C PHE A 232 6.35 10.49 -15.76
N ILE A 233 5.26 11.12 -15.25
CA ILE A 233 5.15 12.59 -15.19
C ILE A 233 6.02 13.17 -14.07
N ALA A 234 5.93 12.61 -12.85
CA ALA A 234 6.58 13.18 -11.67
C ALA A 234 8.03 12.72 -11.52
N LEU A 235 8.33 11.45 -11.83
CA LEU A 235 9.64 10.84 -11.61
C LEU A 235 10.44 10.66 -12.89
N ARG A 236 9.86 11.03 -14.06
CA ARG A 236 10.47 10.84 -15.40
C ARG A 236 10.88 9.39 -15.68
N GLN A 237 10.18 8.43 -15.06
CA GLN A 237 10.37 7.01 -15.28
C GLN A 237 9.68 6.61 -16.58
N VAL A 238 10.46 6.23 -17.59
CA VAL A 238 9.92 5.74 -18.88
C VAL A 238 9.87 4.22 -18.82
N PRO A 239 8.66 3.61 -18.73
CA PRO A 239 8.54 2.16 -18.69
C PRO A 239 8.97 1.54 -20.03
N ALA A 240 9.64 0.40 -20.00
CA ALA A 240 9.90 -0.39 -21.20
C ALA A 240 8.55 -0.90 -21.76
N LEU A 241 8.51 -1.22 -23.06
CA LEU A 241 7.29 -1.71 -23.70
C LEU A 241 6.74 -2.97 -23.02
N THR A 242 7.61 -3.91 -22.66
CA THR A 242 7.26 -5.14 -21.93
C THR A 242 6.70 -4.86 -20.54
N GLU A 243 7.27 -3.89 -19.84
CA GLU A 243 6.77 -3.42 -18.55
C GLU A 243 5.38 -2.81 -18.67
N LEU A 244 5.17 -1.94 -19.67
CA LEU A 244 3.86 -1.34 -19.95
C LEU A 244 2.81 -2.42 -20.27
N LEU A 245 3.16 -3.39 -21.12
CA LEU A 245 2.28 -4.53 -21.42
C LEU A 245 1.97 -5.35 -20.17
N GLY A 246 2.95 -5.57 -19.31
CA GLY A 246 2.76 -6.25 -18.03
C GLY A 246 1.82 -5.51 -17.08
N ILE A 247 1.98 -4.19 -16.92
CA ILE A 247 1.09 -3.33 -16.12
C ILE A 247 -0.34 -3.39 -16.66
N LEU A 248 -0.51 -3.30 -17.99
CA LEU A 248 -1.82 -3.38 -18.61
C LEU A 248 -2.46 -4.77 -18.47
N ALA A 249 -1.66 -5.84 -18.52
CA ALA A 249 -2.15 -7.21 -18.30
C ALA A 249 -2.64 -7.39 -16.85
N VAL A 250 -1.92 -6.89 -15.86
CA VAL A 250 -2.35 -6.91 -14.44
C VAL A 250 -3.63 -6.09 -14.27
N ALA A 251 -3.69 -4.87 -14.81
CA ALA A 251 -4.91 -4.05 -14.75
C ALA A 251 -6.11 -4.74 -15.44
N GLY A 252 -5.89 -5.33 -16.61
CA GLY A 252 -6.89 -6.11 -17.35
C GLY A 252 -7.39 -7.33 -16.57
N ALA A 253 -6.49 -8.04 -15.87
CA ALA A 253 -6.84 -9.17 -15.01
C ALA A 253 -7.85 -8.75 -13.91
N ILE A 254 -7.63 -7.59 -13.29
CA ILE A 254 -8.55 -7.06 -12.27
C ILE A 254 -9.92 -6.75 -12.88
N LEU A 255 -9.95 -6.12 -14.08
CA LEU A 255 -11.20 -5.80 -14.77
C LEU A 255 -12.00 -7.04 -15.15
N VAL A 256 -11.33 -8.09 -15.70
CA VAL A 256 -11.95 -9.37 -16.03
C VAL A 256 -12.58 -10.01 -14.81
N GLN A 257 -11.88 -9.97 -13.68
CA GLN A 257 -12.36 -10.52 -12.42
C GLN A 257 -13.53 -9.74 -11.83
N ALA A 258 -13.50 -8.41 -11.93
CA ALA A 258 -14.57 -7.54 -11.43
C ALA A 258 -15.88 -7.66 -12.24
N GLY A 259 -15.79 -7.87 -13.55
CA GLY A 259 -16.96 -8.01 -14.45
C GLY A 259 -17.74 -9.33 -14.30
N GLY A 260 -17.26 -10.26 -13.47
CA GLY A 260 -17.87 -11.57 -13.22
C GLY A 260 -18.75 -11.64 -11.96
N ARG A 261 -18.87 -10.55 -11.22
CA ARG A 261 -19.64 -10.43 -9.98
C ARG A 261 -20.70 -9.37 -10.13
#